data_4f095cd5244345ab6d0817d0cc624a93
#
_entry.id   4f095cd5244345ab6d0817d0cc624a93
#
_cell.length_a   1.000
_cell.length_b   1.000
_cell.length_c   1.000
_cell.angle_alpha   90.00
_cell.angle_beta   90.00
_cell.angle_gamma   90.00
#
_symmetry.space_group_name_H-M   'P 1'
#
loop_
_entity.id
_entity.type
_entity.pdbx_description
1 polymer ?
#
loop_
_entity_poly.entity_id
_entity_poly.type
_entity_poly.pdbx_seq_one_letter_code
_entity_poly.pdbx_strand_id
1 'polypeptide(L)'
;MGGAPFEAHFVVIDDTGGLDPAILELEALADTVVLTPPFNLGHQRAIVFGLRSLSGPVADEDVVVTVDADGEDRPEDLGRLLRPLLEAPSGARRLSLARRTKRRETVPFKLLYLGFRIFFRSLTGLLVSTGNYAAYRGWLLSRVVFHPHFDLCYSSTLLSLGLPTELVPCERGVRYAGRSRMGYFKLLVHGVRMLMPFIDRIAIRACIAFSLVMGLALALFLAVGVGAVLTGRSLPTWSTPLLLAALILIASFVALTNLVVLFTVFSQSQGVSLGSLDRPWAAPAPFPPPPGDDASPSPVRARQAVGAEARMAGAGRDRR
;
A
#
# COMPACT_ATOMS: atom_id res chain seq x y z
N MET A 1 -18.37 -15.56 -26.71
CA MET A 1 -17.30 -14.60 -26.99
C MET A 1 -15.99 -15.36 -26.74
N GLY A 2 -15.32 -15.80 -27.80
CA GLY A 2 -14.01 -16.44 -27.71
C GLY A 2 -12.98 -15.36 -27.36
N GLY A 3 -12.61 -15.29 -26.07
CA GLY A 3 -11.55 -14.42 -25.64
C GLY A 3 -10.21 -14.98 -26.18
N ALA A 4 -9.33 -14.10 -26.63
CA ALA A 4 -7.96 -14.48 -26.90
C ALA A 4 -7.37 -15.20 -25.65
N PRO A 5 -6.59 -16.27 -25.82
CA PRO A 5 -5.98 -16.93 -24.69
C PRO A 5 -5.04 -15.94 -23.99
N PHE A 6 -5.29 -15.69 -22.70
CA PHE A 6 -4.36 -14.93 -21.88
C PHE A 6 -3.19 -15.83 -21.51
N GLU A 7 -2.00 -15.35 -21.71
CA GLU A 7 -0.79 -15.93 -21.12
C GLU A 7 -0.66 -15.36 -19.70
N ALA A 8 -0.66 -16.22 -18.70
CA ALA A 8 -0.57 -15.84 -17.30
C ALA A 8 0.78 -16.26 -16.73
N HIS A 9 1.52 -15.29 -16.20
CA HIS A 9 2.78 -15.53 -15.52
C HIS A 9 2.63 -15.21 -14.03
N PHE A 10 3.16 -16.05 -13.17
CA PHE A 10 3.07 -15.93 -11.73
C PHE A 10 4.42 -15.53 -11.13
N VAL A 11 4.41 -14.44 -10.37
CA VAL A 11 5.58 -14.03 -9.57
C VAL A 11 5.22 -14.16 -8.10
N VAL A 12 5.79 -15.14 -7.44
CA VAL A 12 5.59 -15.45 -6.04
C VAL A 12 6.70 -14.83 -5.22
N ILE A 13 6.35 -14.11 -4.17
CA ILE A 13 7.33 -13.51 -3.27
C ILE A 13 7.40 -14.32 -1.98
N ASP A 14 8.52 -15.00 -1.79
CA ASP A 14 8.79 -15.74 -0.56
C ASP A 14 9.43 -14.83 0.50
N ASP A 15 8.61 -14.22 1.33
CA ASP A 15 9.05 -13.35 2.43
C ASP A 15 9.45 -14.13 3.70
N THR A 16 9.54 -15.47 3.62
CA THR A 16 10.02 -16.32 4.72
C THR A 16 11.54 -16.42 4.76
N GLY A 17 12.22 -15.99 3.70
CA GLY A 17 13.67 -16.14 3.54
C GLY A 17 14.09 -17.56 3.18
N GLY A 18 13.26 -18.31 2.46
CA GLY A 18 13.52 -19.68 2.04
C GLY A 18 13.26 -20.73 3.14
N LEU A 19 12.51 -20.35 4.20
CA LEU A 19 12.21 -21.24 5.32
C LEU A 19 10.95 -22.10 5.08
N ASP A 20 10.15 -21.79 4.08
CA ASP A 20 8.94 -22.54 3.75
C ASP A 20 9.26 -23.60 2.68
N PRO A 21 9.24 -24.90 3.02
CA PRO A 21 9.54 -25.96 2.05
C PRO A 21 8.49 -26.06 0.92
N ALA A 22 7.26 -25.60 1.13
CA ALA A 22 6.21 -25.58 0.10
C ALA A 22 6.57 -24.68 -1.09
N ILE A 23 7.47 -23.73 -0.93
CA ILE A 23 7.94 -22.86 -2.02
C ILE A 23 8.65 -23.66 -3.14
N LEU A 24 9.33 -24.75 -2.79
CA LEU A 24 9.99 -25.62 -3.77
C LEU A 24 8.99 -26.26 -4.75
N GLU A 25 7.75 -26.51 -4.28
CA GLU A 25 6.70 -27.05 -5.13
C GLU A 25 6.22 -25.99 -6.14
N LEU A 26 6.21 -24.72 -5.75
CA LEU A 26 5.83 -23.61 -6.64
C LEU A 26 6.90 -23.34 -7.70
N GLU A 27 8.19 -23.53 -7.39
CA GLU A 27 9.27 -23.39 -8.36
C GLU A 27 9.19 -24.42 -9.49
N ALA A 28 8.51 -25.53 -9.26
CA ALA A 28 8.30 -26.60 -10.26
C ALA A 28 7.13 -26.31 -11.22
N LEU A 29 6.28 -25.32 -10.92
CA LEU A 29 5.14 -24.98 -11.78
C LEU A 29 5.60 -24.21 -13.01
N ALA A 30 4.99 -24.52 -14.16
CA ALA A 30 5.20 -23.76 -15.38
C ALA A 30 4.77 -22.29 -15.17
N ASP A 31 5.42 -21.37 -15.87
CA ASP A 31 5.12 -19.93 -15.85
C ASP A 31 5.14 -19.29 -14.46
N THR A 32 5.85 -19.91 -13.52
CA THR A 32 6.00 -19.42 -12.14
C THR A 32 7.46 -19.08 -11.84
N VAL A 33 7.67 -17.88 -11.28
CA VAL A 33 8.98 -17.42 -10.79
C VAL A 33 8.84 -17.12 -9.31
N VAL A 34 9.72 -17.67 -8.48
CA VAL A 34 9.79 -17.37 -7.05
C VAL A 34 10.92 -16.37 -6.80
N LEU A 35 10.61 -15.30 -6.11
CA LEU A 35 11.57 -14.27 -5.70
C LEU A 35 11.67 -14.26 -4.18
N THR A 36 12.86 -14.55 -3.66
CA THR A 36 13.14 -14.52 -2.22
C THR A 36 13.96 -13.28 -1.89
N PRO A 37 13.41 -12.31 -1.15
CA PRO A 37 14.20 -11.17 -0.68
C PRO A 37 15.27 -11.61 0.32
N PRO A 38 16.34 -10.80 0.54
CA PRO A 38 17.47 -11.19 1.38
C PRO A 38 17.13 -11.35 2.87
N PHE A 39 16.00 -10.82 3.32
CA PHE A 39 15.45 -10.93 4.67
C PHE A 39 13.94 -10.68 4.63
N ASN A 40 13.23 -10.98 5.71
CA ASN A 40 11.80 -10.74 5.82
C ASN A 40 11.50 -9.23 5.74
N LEU A 41 10.87 -8.79 4.65
CA LEU A 41 10.52 -7.41 4.37
C LEU A 41 9.20 -6.99 5.05
N GLY A 42 8.37 -7.98 5.36
CA GLY A 42 6.98 -7.80 5.77
C GLY A 42 6.06 -7.52 4.57
N HIS A 43 4.82 -7.91 4.72
CA HIS A 43 3.80 -8.02 3.67
C HIS A 43 3.78 -6.87 2.62
N GLN A 44 3.74 -5.60 3.05
CA GLN A 44 3.66 -4.46 2.10
C GLN A 44 4.93 -4.30 1.26
N ARG A 45 6.10 -4.45 1.88
CA ARG A 45 7.37 -4.33 1.17
C ARG A 45 7.65 -5.54 0.29
N ALA A 46 7.16 -6.73 0.66
CA ALA A 46 7.25 -7.92 -0.18
C ALA A 46 6.49 -7.73 -1.49
N ILE A 47 5.25 -7.20 -1.45
CA ILE A 47 4.49 -6.84 -2.65
C ILE A 47 5.29 -5.85 -3.51
N VAL A 48 5.82 -4.80 -2.92
CA VAL A 48 6.58 -3.76 -3.64
C VAL A 48 7.87 -4.32 -4.23
N PHE A 49 8.55 -5.23 -3.54
CA PHE A 49 9.74 -5.92 -4.03
C PHE A 49 9.44 -6.71 -5.32
N GLY A 50 8.35 -7.48 -5.32
CA GLY A 50 7.90 -8.21 -6.51
C GLY A 50 7.53 -7.26 -7.66
N LEU A 51 6.78 -6.19 -7.37
CA LEU A 51 6.39 -5.23 -8.40
C LEU A 51 7.57 -4.48 -9.01
N ARG A 52 8.59 -4.17 -8.23
CA ARG A 52 9.83 -3.57 -8.75
C ARG A 52 10.60 -4.51 -9.67
N SER A 53 10.61 -5.80 -9.38
CA SER A 53 11.25 -6.79 -10.25
C SER A 53 10.55 -6.90 -11.62
N LEU A 54 9.25 -6.57 -11.67
CA LEU A 54 8.43 -6.60 -12.88
C LEU A 54 8.48 -5.29 -13.68
N SER A 55 9.01 -4.20 -13.15
CA SER A 55 8.92 -2.88 -13.78
C SER A 55 9.66 -2.75 -15.12
N GLY A 56 10.64 -3.62 -15.39
CA GLY A 56 11.34 -3.69 -16.68
C GLY A 56 10.70 -4.65 -17.67
N PRO A 57 10.39 -5.91 -17.27
CA PRO A 57 9.86 -6.93 -18.17
C PRO A 57 8.41 -6.67 -18.65
N VAL A 58 7.59 -6.01 -17.84
CA VAL A 58 6.16 -5.82 -18.14
C VAL A 58 5.97 -4.69 -19.16
N ALA A 59 5.29 -4.99 -20.26
CA ALA A 59 4.94 -4.00 -21.28
C ALA A 59 3.77 -3.10 -20.81
N ASP A 60 3.64 -1.92 -21.40
CA ASP A 60 2.62 -0.93 -21.01
C ASP A 60 1.19 -1.46 -21.10
N GLU A 61 0.89 -2.34 -22.05
CA GLU A 61 -0.44 -2.91 -22.28
C GLU A 61 -0.69 -4.21 -21.49
N ASP A 62 0.33 -4.81 -20.90
CA ASP A 62 0.15 -5.98 -20.03
C ASP A 62 -0.69 -5.61 -18.81
N VAL A 63 -1.31 -6.62 -18.19
CA VAL A 63 -2.08 -6.42 -16.98
C VAL A 63 -1.36 -7.01 -15.79
N VAL A 64 -1.08 -6.18 -14.81
CA VAL A 64 -0.49 -6.57 -13.54
C VAL A 64 -1.61 -6.77 -12.53
N VAL A 65 -1.59 -7.90 -11.84
CA VAL A 65 -2.51 -8.20 -10.75
C VAL A 65 -1.72 -8.51 -9.49
N THR A 66 -2.13 -7.91 -8.39
CA THR A 66 -1.62 -8.25 -7.05
C THR A 66 -2.67 -9.00 -6.27
N VAL A 67 -2.27 -10.10 -5.63
CA VAL A 67 -3.17 -10.99 -4.89
C VAL A 67 -2.48 -11.47 -3.62
N ASP A 68 -3.20 -11.51 -2.51
CA ASP A 68 -2.71 -12.12 -1.27
C ASP A 68 -2.88 -13.66 -1.36
N ALA A 69 -1.79 -14.42 -1.19
CA ALA A 69 -1.76 -15.88 -1.39
C ALA A 69 -2.35 -16.70 -0.22
N ASP A 70 -3.06 -16.06 0.73
CA ASP A 70 -3.61 -16.71 1.92
C ASP A 70 -5.03 -17.27 1.75
N GLY A 71 -5.62 -17.10 0.56
CA GLY A 71 -6.97 -17.52 0.23
C GLY A 71 -8.06 -16.49 0.55
N GLU A 72 -7.72 -15.36 1.15
CA GLU A 72 -8.70 -14.28 1.40
C GLU A 72 -9.08 -13.54 0.12
N ASP A 73 -8.16 -13.41 -0.83
CA ASP A 73 -8.43 -12.90 -2.18
C ASP A 73 -8.74 -14.09 -3.09
N ARG A 74 -9.94 -14.12 -3.62
CA ARG A 74 -10.47 -15.27 -4.34
C ARG A 74 -10.09 -15.26 -5.81
N PRO A 75 -9.50 -16.35 -6.36
CA PRO A 75 -9.18 -16.44 -7.79
C PRO A 75 -10.41 -16.30 -8.70
N GLU A 76 -11.59 -16.73 -8.23
CA GLU A 76 -12.85 -16.65 -8.99
C GLU A 76 -13.28 -15.20 -9.25
N ASP A 77 -12.80 -14.25 -8.46
CA ASP A 77 -13.08 -12.84 -8.63
C ASP A 77 -12.14 -12.17 -9.67
N LEU A 78 -11.09 -12.88 -10.11
CA LEU A 78 -10.08 -12.34 -11.04
C LEU A 78 -10.72 -11.84 -12.34
N GLY A 79 -11.60 -12.63 -12.96
CA GLY A 79 -12.26 -12.24 -14.21
C GLY A 79 -13.08 -10.95 -14.06
N ARG A 80 -13.74 -10.76 -12.90
CA ARG A 80 -14.47 -9.52 -12.60
C ARG A 80 -13.53 -8.33 -12.38
N LEU A 81 -12.40 -8.57 -11.75
CA LEU A 81 -11.39 -7.54 -11.48
C LEU A 81 -10.70 -7.07 -12.76
N LEU A 82 -10.46 -7.96 -13.71
CA LEU A 82 -9.84 -7.66 -15.00
C LEU A 82 -10.78 -6.94 -15.97
N ARG A 83 -12.08 -7.24 -15.91
CA ARG A 83 -13.09 -6.77 -16.84
C ARG A 83 -13.04 -5.25 -17.11
N PRO A 84 -12.96 -4.35 -16.11
CA PRO A 84 -12.90 -2.90 -16.36
C PRO A 84 -11.68 -2.45 -17.16
N LEU A 85 -10.59 -3.22 -17.10
CA LEU A 85 -9.35 -2.92 -17.84
C LEU A 85 -9.40 -3.46 -19.26
N LEU A 86 -10.03 -4.63 -19.46
CA LEU A 86 -10.13 -5.29 -20.76
C LEU A 86 -11.18 -4.63 -21.67
N GLU A 87 -12.29 -4.15 -21.08
CA GLU A 87 -13.34 -3.43 -21.80
C GLU A 87 -12.99 -1.95 -22.04
N ALA A 88 -11.94 -1.44 -21.40
CA ALA A 88 -11.50 -0.07 -21.60
C ALA A 88 -10.77 0.09 -22.94
N PRO A 89 -10.88 1.26 -23.58
CA PRO A 89 -10.07 1.58 -24.76
C PRO A 89 -8.58 1.40 -24.46
N SER A 90 -7.80 1.04 -25.49
CA SER A 90 -6.34 0.98 -25.40
C SER A 90 -5.78 2.32 -24.90
N GLY A 91 -4.81 2.27 -24.00
CA GLY A 91 -4.23 3.45 -23.33
C GLY A 91 -5.09 4.09 -22.24
N ALA A 92 -6.26 3.53 -21.90
CA ALA A 92 -7.08 4.05 -20.82
C ALA A 92 -6.35 3.94 -19.47
N ARG A 93 -6.22 5.09 -18.78
CA ARG A 93 -5.54 5.19 -17.49
C ARG A 93 -6.51 4.98 -16.34
N ARG A 94 -6.69 3.73 -15.91
CA ARG A 94 -7.58 3.37 -14.79
C ARG A 94 -7.03 2.27 -13.92
N LEU A 95 -7.60 2.19 -12.71
CA LEU A 95 -7.35 1.15 -11.73
C LEU A 95 -8.59 0.30 -11.55
N SER A 96 -8.41 -0.98 -11.30
CA SER A 96 -9.46 -1.89 -10.83
C SER A 96 -9.05 -2.41 -9.46
N LEU A 97 -9.84 -2.09 -8.43
CA LEU A 97 -9.53 -2.44 -7.04
C LEU A 97 -10.65 -3.28 -6.46
N ALA A 98 -10.30 -4.38 -5.82
CA ALA A 98 -11.26 -5.22 -5.13
C ALA A 98 -11.82 -4.50 -3.90
N ARG A 99 -13.14 -4.34 -3.84
CA ARG A 99 -13.88 -3.85 -2.68
C ARG A 99 -14.45 -5.02 -1.90
N ARG A 100 -13.97 -5.23 -0.70
CA ARG A 100 -14.43 -6.32 0.19
C ARG A 100 -15.87 -6.08 0.64
N THR A 101 -16.80 -6.97 0.25
CA THR A 101 -18.25 -6.82 0.50
C THR A 101 -18.73 -7.53 1.76
N LYS A 102 -18.15 -8.67 2.13
CA LYS A 102 -18.54 -9.44 3.32
C LYS A 102 -17.37 -9.54 4.30
N ARG A 103 -17.58 -9.08 5.52
CA ARG A 103 -16.62 -9.16 6.63
C ARG A 103 -17.15 -10.05 7.73
N ARG A 104 -16.42 -11.13 8.05
CA ARG A 104 -16.69 -12.06 9.15
C ARG A 104 -15.89 -11.69 10.41
N GLU A 105 -15.88 -10.43 10.78
CA GLU A 105 -15.08 -9.94 11.91
C GLU A 105 -15.96 -9.72 13.14
N THR A 106 -15.34 -9.68 14.33
CA THR A 106 -16.02 -9.42 15.61
C THR A 106 -16.60 -8.01 15.66
N VAL A 107 -17.65 -7.81 16.47
CA VAL A 107 -18.31 -6.51 16.61
C VAL A 107 -17.35 -5.40 17.03
N PRO A 108 -16.46 -5.59 18.04
CA PRO A 108 -15.48 -4.56 18.42
C PRO A 108 -14.57 -4.14 17.26
N PHE A 109 -14.13 -5.09 16.46
CA PHE A 109 -13.31 -4.81 15.29
C PHE A 109 -14.07 -4.00 14.23
N LYS A 110 -15.36 -4.32 13.98
CA LYS A 110 -16.21 -3.57 13.05
C LYS A 110 -16.38 -2.12 13.49
N LEU A 111 -16.57 -1.86 14.78
CA LEU A 111 -16.68 -0.50 15.33
C LEU A 111 -15.38 0.27 15.18
N LEU A 112 -14.24 -0.34 15.52
CA LEU A 112 -12.92 0.27 15.36
C LEU A 112 -12.64 0.60 13.89
N TYR A 113 -12.98 -0.32 12.99
CA TYR A 113 -12.82 -0.11 11.55
C TYR A 113 -13.76 0.98 11.01
N LEU A 114 -14.99 1.05 11.49
CA LEU A 114 -15.91 2.14 11.13
C LEU A 114 -15.35 3.49 11.59
N GLY A 115 -14.88 3.58 12.83
CA GLY A 115 -14.20 4.77 13.34
C GLY A 115 -13.00 5.16 12.49
N PHE A 116 -12.16 4.20 12.14
CA PHE A 116 -11.03 4.43 11.24
C PHE A 116 -11.47 4.92 9.86
N ARG A 117 -12.52 4.36 9.28
CA ARG A 117 -13.04 4.82 7.97
C ARG A 117 -13.55 6.26 8.00
N ILE A 118 -14.28 6.63 9.07
CA ILE A 118 -14.76 8.01 9.25
C ILE A 118 -13.56 8.95 9.39
N PHE A 119 -12.59 8.60 10.24
CA PHE A 119 -11.37 9.36 10.46
C PHE A 119 -10.55 9.50 9.16
N PHE A 120 -10.31 8.42 8.45
CA PHE A 120 -9.61 8.45 7.17
C PHE A 120 -10.31 9.34 6.15
N ARG A 121 -11.65 9.21 6.03
CA ARG A 121 -12.44 10.03 5.12
C ARG A 121 -12.39 11.52 5.48
N SER A 122 -12.46 11.87 6.76
CA SER A 122 -12.39 13.27 7.19
C SER A 122 -11.05 13.91 6.85
N LEU A 123 -9.96 13.17 7.00
CA LEU A 123 -8.62 13.64 6.73
C LEU A 123 -8.28 13.67 5.23
N THR A 124 -8.62 12.61 4.49
CA THR A 124 -8.18 12.46 3.09
C THR A 124 -9.25 12.80 2.06
N GLY A 125 -10.52 12.75 2.43
CA GLY A 125 -11.67 12.86 1.53
C GLY A 125 -12.02 11.56 0.80
N LEU A 126 -11.29 10.47 1.01
CA LEU A 126 -11.45 9.19 0.33
C LEU A 126 -12.03 8.12 1.26
N LEU A 127 -12.71 7.14 0.66
CA LEU A 127 -13.22 5.97 1.39
C LEU A 127 -12.24 4.81 1.25
N VAL A 128 -11.76 4.29 2.38
CA VAL A 128 -10.98 3.05 2.41
C VAL A 128 -11.94 1.87 2.44
N SER A 129 -11.95 1.11 1.36
CA SER A 129 -12.73 -0.13 1.24
C SER A 129 -11.98 -1.23 0.50
N THR A 130 -10.75 -0.93 0.05
CA THR A 130 -9.92 -1.78 -0.78
C THR A 130 -8.76 -2.37 0.03
N GLY A 131 -8.22 -3.48 -0.46
CA GLY A 131 -7.00 -4.12 0.05
C GLY A 131 -5.90 -4.08 -1.00
N ASN A 132 -5.06 -5.12 -1.00
CA ASN A 132 -3.98 -5.25 -1.98
C ASN A 132 -4.42 -5.92 -3.28
N TYR A 133 -5.61 -6.52 -3.33
CA TYR A 133 -6.15 -7.14 -4.53
C TYR A 133 -6.53 -6.05 -5.53
N ALA A 134 -5.67 -5.87 -6.52
CA ALA A 134 -5.73 -4.78 -7.49
C ALA A 134 -5.28 -5.26 -8.85
N ALA A 135 -5.82 -4.65 -9.91
CA ALA A 135 -5.39 -4.85 -11.29
C ALA A 135 -5.19 -3.50 -11.99
N TYR A 136 -4.16 -3.41 -12.81
CA TYR A 136 -3.86 -2.22 -13.62
C TYR A 136 -2.93 -2.58 -14.79
N ARG A 137 -2.84 -1.68 -15.77
CA ARG A 137 -1.94 -1.85 -16.91
C ARG A 137 -0.49 -1.59 -16.54
N GLY A 138 0.45 -2.22 -17.25
CA GLY A 138 1.89 -2.16 -17.02
C GLY A 138 2.47 -0.74 -17.07
N TRP A 139 1.88 0.17 -17.88
CA TRP A 139 2.30 1.58 -17.90
C TRP A 139 2.26 2.25 -16.52
N LEU A 140 1.36 1.79 -15.62
CA LEU A 140 1.30 2.33 -14.27
C LEU A 140 2.43 1.77 -13.40
N LEU A 141 2.76 0.50 -13.59
CA LEU A 141 3.83 -0.15 -12.82
C LEU A 141 5.13 0.60 -12.96
N SER A 142 5.56 0.89 -14.21
CA SER A 142 6.80 1.59 -14.50
C SER A 142 6.91 2.99 -13.85
N ARG A 143 5.79 3.53 -13.37
CA ARG A 143 5.73 4.86 -12.71
C ARG A 143 5.53 4.78 -11.21
N VAL A 144 4.60 3.92 -10.76
CA VAL A 144 4.24 3.85 -9.34
C VAL A 144 5.37 3.27 -8.47
N VAL A 145 6.24 2.45 -9.04
CA VAL A 145 7.39 1.88 -8.32
C VAL A 145 8.36 2.95 -7.79
N PHE A 146 8.33 4.14 -8.37
CA PHE A 146 9.13 5.29 -7.93
C PHE A 146 8.38 6.23 -6.96
N HIS A 147 7.11 5.94 -6.65
CA HIS A 147 6.37 6.78 -5.73
C HIS A 147 6.96 6.69 -4.31
N PRO A 148 7.25 7.82 -3.63
CA PRO A 148 7.99 7.84 -2.36
C PRO A 148 7.30 7.06 -1.23
N HIS A 149 5.97 6.93 -1.26
CA HIS A 149 5.20 6.22 -0.25
C HIS A 149 4.87 4.77 -0.62
N PHE A 150 5.37 4.29 -1.77
CA PHE A 150 5.02 2.96 -2.27
C PHE A 150 5.44 1.84 -1.29
N ASP A 151 6.62 1.97 -0.68
CA ASP A 151 7.14 1.04 0.33
C ASP A 151 6.38 1.07 1.67
N LEU A 152 5.64 2.15 1.96
CA LEU A 152 4.91 2.30 3.21
C LEU A 152 3.56 1.59 3.17
N CYS A 153 2.81 1.81 2.10
CA CYS A 153 1.52 1.16 1.90
C CYS A 153 1.12 1.16 0.42
N TYR A 154 1.23 0.01 -0.20
CA TYR A 154 0.91 -0.21 -1.61
C TYR A 154 -0.50 0.27 -1.99
N SER A 155 -1.53 -0.24 -1.30
CA SER A 155 -2.92 0.02 -1.66
C SER A 155 -3.34 1.49 -1.51
N SER A 156 -2.87 2.18 -0.47
CA SER A 156 -3.18 3.60 -0.28
C SER A 156 -2.40 4.49 -1.25
N THR A 157 -1.19 4.08 -1.66
CA THR A 157 -0.45 4.78 -2.71
C THR A 157 -1.20 4.72 -4.04
N LEU A 158 -1.75 3.58 -4.44
CA LEU A 158 -2.59 3.50 -5.64
C LEU A 158 -3.78 4.46 -5.57
N LEU A 159 -4.46 4.55 -4.42
CA LEU A 159 -5.58 5.48 -4.22
C LEU A 159 -5.14 6.95 -4.27
N SER A 160 -3.91 7.27 -3.86
CA SER A 160 -3.39 8.64 -3.84
C SER A 160 -3.12 9.21 -5.24
N LEU A 161 -2.93 8.34 -6.24
CA LEU A 161 -2.66 8.74 -7.63
C LEU A 161 -3.81 9.48 -8.29
N GLY A 162 -5.02 9.44 -7.73
CA GLY A 162 -6.19 10.15 -8.27
C GLY A 162 -6.66 9.64 -9.63
N LEU A 163 -6.28 8.43 -10.01
CA LEU A 163 -6.71 7.81 -11.26
C LEU A 163 -8.17 7.36 -11.19
N PRO A 164 -8.90 7.35 -12.31
CA PRO A 164 -10.20 6.72 -12.42
C PRO A 164 -10.13 5.28 -11.88
N THR A 165 -10.89 5.01 -10.84
CA THR A 165 -10.82 3.74 -10.10
C THR A 165 -12.15 3.04 -10.12
N GLU A 166 -12.18 1.81 -10.65
CA GLU A 166 -13.34 0.93 -10.58
C GLU A 166 -13.24 0.08 -9.31
N LEU A 167 -14.29 0.14 -8.48
CA LEU A 167 -14.38 -0.64 -7.25
C LEU A 167 -15.19 -1.91 -7.50
N VAL A 168 -14.52 -3.01 -7.74
CA VAL A 168 -15.15 -4.30 -8.05
C VAL A 168 -15.54 -5.02 -6.75
N PRO A 169 -16.84 -5.34 -6.55
CA PRO A 169 -17.29 -6.08 -5.38
C PRO A 169 -16.70 -7.50 -5.39
N CYS A 170 -15.83 -7.81 -4.44
CA CYS A 170 -15.24 -9.13 -4.24
C CYS A 170 -15.62 -9.66 -2.86
N GLU A 171 -15.91 -10.95 -2.77
CA GLU A 171 -16.16 -11.61 -1.50
C GLU A 171 -14.82 -12.00 -0.86
N ARG A 172 -14.72 -11.82 0.45
CA ARG A 172 -13.54 -12.30 1.17
C ARG A 172 -13.61 -13.80 1.32
N GLY A 173 -12.61 -14.51 0.82
CA GLY A 173 -12.43 -15.94 1.01
C GLY A 173 -12.11 -16.32 2.46
N VAL A 174 -11.95 -17.58 2.69
CA VAL A 174 -11.50 -18.14 3.97
C VAL A 174 -10.02 -18.44 3.86
N ARG A 175 -9.26 -17.99 4.83
CA ARG A 175 -7.81 -18.25 4.88
C ARG A 175 -7.55 -19.77 4.90
N TYR A 176 -6.66 -20.24 4.04
CA TYR A 176 -6.34 -21.66 3.94
C TYR A 176 -5.68 -22.21 5.20
N ALA A 177 -4.78 -21.43 5.82
CA ALA A 177 -4.05 -21.84 7.01
C ALA A 177 -3.74 -20.65 7.94
N GLY A 178 -3.53 -20.97 9.22
CA GLY A 178 -3.08 -20.02 10.23
C GLY A 178 -4.16 -19.04 10.69
N ARG A 179 -3.75 -18.16 11.60
CA ARG A 179 -4.58 -17.05 12.12
C ARG A 179 -3.89 -15.73 11.79
N SER A 180 -4.68 -14.67 11.65
CA SER A 180 -4.13 -13.33 11.50
C SER A 180 -3.17 -13.01 12.65
N ARG A 181 -1.91 -12.69 12.31
CA ARG A 181 -0.88 -12.26 13.28
C ARG A 181 -0.92 -10.75 13.53
N MET A 182 -1.93 -10.05 13.02
CA MET A 182 -2.05 -8.61 13.14
C MET A 182 -2.74 -8.23 14.45
N GLY A 183 -1.96 -7.97 15.49
CA GLY A 183 -2.46 -7.40 16.75
C GLY A 183 -2.90 -5.93 16.59
N TYR A 184 -3.63 -5.40 17.59
CA TYR A 184 -4.18 -4.03 17.54
C TYR A 184 -3.11 -2.95 17.31
N PHE A 185 -1.94 -3.08 17.90
CA PHE A 185 -0.83 -2.14 17.69
C PHE A 185 -0.33 -2.14 16.24
N LYS A 186 -0.13 -3.33 15.67
CA LYS A 186 0.25 -3.46 14.24
C LYS A 186 -0.82 -2.89 13.30
N LEU A 187 -2.10 -3.06 13.66
CA LEU A 187 -3.21 -2.49 12.91
C LEU A 187 -3.20 -0.94 12.97
N LEU A 188 -2.93 -0.36 14.14
CA LEU A 188 -2.79 1.09 14.30
C LEU A 188 -1.63 1.63 13.44
N VAL A 189 -0.44 1.00 13.53
CA VAL A 189 0.72 1.37 12.72
C VAL A 189 0.41 1.27 11.22
N HIS A 190 -0.29 0.21 10.81
CA HIS A 190 -0.72 0.07 9.41
C HIS A 190 -1.69 1.19 9.00
N GLY A 191 -2.64 1.54 9.86
CA GLY A 191 -3.57 2.66 9.63
C GLY A 191 -2.84 3.99 9.45
N VAL A 192 -1.81 4.26 10.28
CA VAL A 192 -0.96 5.44 10.10
C VAL A 192 -0.20 5.41 8.78
N ARG A 193 0.38 4.27 8.41
CA ARG A 193 1.07 4.12 7.11
C ARG A 193 0.15 4.37 5.92
N MET A 194 -1.12 3.98 6.03
CA MET A 194 -2.12 4.25 4.99
C MET A 194 -2.41 5.75 4.80
N LEU A 195 -2.17 6.58 5.79
CA LEU A 195 -2.36 8.05 5.71
C LEU A 195 -1.18 8.76 5.03
N MET A 196 0.01 8.14 5.02
CA MET A 196 1.24 8.79 4.52
C MET A 196 1.14 9.32 3.08
N PRO A 197 0.56 8.61 2.10
CA PRO A 197 0.41 9.13 0.74
C PRO A 197 -0.48 10.38 0.63
N PHE A 198 -1.20 10.74 1.71
CA PHE A 198 -2.12 11.88 1.76
C PHE A 198 -1.66 12.96 2.72
N ILE A 199 -0.41 12.90 3.20
CA ILE A 199 0.06 13.76 4.28
C ILE A 199 -0.09 15.25 3.95
N ASP A 200 0.16 15.66 2.71
CA ASP A 200 0.01 17.04 2.27
C ASP A 200 -1.45 17.51 2.38
N ARG A 201 -2.40 16.68 1.93
CA ARG A 201 -3.83 16.98 2.05
C ARG A 201 -4.28 17.05 3.51
N ILE A 202 -3.76 16.15 4.35
CA ILE A 202 -4.05 16.12 5.79
C ILE A 202 -3.50 17.37 6.45
N ALA A 203 -2.26 17.75 6.18
CA ALA A 203 -1.61 18.92 6.72
C ALA A 203 -2.40 20.21 6.39
N ILE A 204 -2.72 20.41 5.10
CA ILE A 204 -3.48 21.59 4.65
C ILE A 204 -4.86 21.65 5.33
N ARG A 205 -5.61 20.55 5.36
CA ARG A 205 -6.94 20.50 6.00
C ARG A 205 -6.87 20.76 7.50
N ALA A 206 -5.89 20.17 8.17
CA ALA A 206 -5.65 20.40 9.58
C ALA A 206 -5.32 21.87 9.84
N CYS A 207 -4.39 22.47 9.10
CA CYS A 207 -4.04 23.88 9.22
C CYS A 207 -5.26 24.79 9.01
N ILE A 208 -6.07 24.55 7.97
CA ILE A 208 -7.29 25.33 7.72
C ILE A 208 -8.27 25.20 8.89
N ALA A 209 -8.57 23.97 9.32
CA ALA A 209 -9.51 23.72 10.40
C ALA A 209 -9.07 24.41 11.72
N PHE A 210 -7.80 24.27 12.09
CA PHE A 210 -7.27 24.92 13.29
C PHE A 210 -7.22 26.43 13.15
N SER A 211 -6.87 26.98 11.99
CA SER A 211 -6.87 28.43 11.76
C SER A 211 -8.29 29.03 11.89
N LEU A 212 -9.29 28.32 11.37
CA LEU A 212 -10.70 28.75 11.52
C LEU A 212 -11.16 28.73 12.98
N VAL A 213 -10.85 27.64 13.71
CA VAL A 213 -11.22 27.55 15.15
C VAL A 213 -10.48 28.59 15.94
N MET A 214 -9.20 28.82 15.68
CA MET A 214 -8.42 29.89 16.34
C MET A 214 -8.95 31.28 16.03
N GLY A 215 -9.25 31.55 14.76
CA GLY A 215 -9.83 32.85 14.35
C GLY A 215 -11.17 33.11 15.02
N LEU A 216 -12.04 32.11 15.10
CA LEU A 216 -13.32 32.19 15.78
C LEU A 216 -13.14 32.44 17.30
N ALA A 217 -12.24 31.71 17.96
CA ALA A 217 -11.94 31.87 19.38
C ALA A 217 -11.40 33.28 19.69
N LEU A 218 -10.49 33.78 18.87
CA LEU A 218 -9.93 35.11 18.98
C LEU A 218 -11.03 36.21 18.76
N ALA A 219 -11.84 36.06 17.71
CA ALA A 219 -12.94 37.00 17.43
C ALA A 219 -13.93 37.06 18.60
N LEU A 220 -14.29 35.91 19.17
CA LEU A 220 -15.17 35.86 20.34
C LEU A 220 -14.53 36.52 21.58
N PHE A 221 -13.25 36.28 21.82
CA PHE A 221 -12.51 36.90 22.94
C PHE A 221 -12.45 38.42 22.79
N LEU A 222 -12.13 38.91 21.58
CA LEU A 222 -12.10 40.34 21.28
C LEU A 222 -13.48 40.99 21.43
N ALA A 223 -14.54 40.35 20.93
CA ALA A 223 -15.91 40.83 21.05
C ALA A 223 -16.32 41.01 22.53
N VAL A 224 -15.97 40.05 23.38
CA VAL A 224 -16.22 40.13 24.83
C VAL A 224 -15.40 41.23 25.48
N GLY A 225 -14.13 41.37 25.17
CA GLY A 225 -13.24 42.41 25.71
C GLY A 225 -13.69 43.80 25.32
N VAL A 226 -13.98 44.04 24.04
CA VAL A 226 -14.49 45.31 23.54
C VAL A 226 -15.86 45.66 24.19
N GLY A 227 -16.76 44.66 24.26
CA GLY A 227 -18.07 44.84 24.91
C GLY A 227 -17.95 45.24 26.38
N ALA A 228 -17.02 44.66 27.14
CA ALA A 228 -16.74 45.00 28.52
C ALA A 228 -16.23 46.45 28.66
N VAL A 229 -15.29 46.86 27.81
CA VAL A 229 -14.76 48.25 27.79
C VAL A 229 -15.85 49.26 27.46
N LEU A 230 -16.65 49.04 26.41
CA LEU A 230 -17.69 49.93 25.95
C LEU A 230 -18.83 50.08 26.98
N THR A 231 -19.12 49.04 27.75
CA THR A 231 -20.20 49.06 28.77
C THR A 231 -19.72 49.43 30.16
N GLY A 232 -18.43 49.68 30.38
CA GLY A 232 -17.83 49.92 31.69
C GLY A 232 -17.99 48.75 32.68
N ARG A 233 -18.29 47.54 32.20
CA ARG A 233 -18.48 46.34 33.00
C ARG A 233 -17.17 45.61 33.20
N SER A 234 -16.99 44.97 34.36
CA SER A 234 -15.89 44.01 34.56
C SER A 234 -16.00 42.83 33.58
N LEU A 235 -14.87 42.29 33.17
CA LEU A 235 -14.87 41.08 32.33
C LEU A 235 -15.68 39.96 33.02
N PRO A 236 -16.55 39.28 32.30
CA PRO A 236 -17.32 38.18 32.85
C PRO A 236 -16.40 37.09 33.43
N THR A 237 -16.83 36.42 34.50
CA THR A 237 -16.08 35.34 35.16
C THR A 237 -15.71 34.20 34.22
N TRP A 238 -16.46 34.00 33.12
CA TRP A 238 -16.18 33.02 32.10
C TRP A 238 -15.08 33.44 31.09
N SER A 239 -14.60 34.69 31.12
CA SER A 239 -13.50 35.13 30.24
C SER A 239 -12.18 34.39 30.52
N THR A 240 -11.90 34.05 31.79
CA THR A 240 -10.73 33.28 32.18
C THR A 240 -10.74 31.86 31.59
N PRO A 241 -11.84 31.07 31.74
CA PRO A 241 -11.90 29.74 31.07
C PRO A 241 -11.88 29.85 29.55
N LEU A 242 -12.41 30.92 28.95
CA LEU A 242 -12.30 31.12 27.50
C LEU A 242 -10.84 31.35 27.05
N LEU A 243 -10.10 32.18 27.81
CA LEU A 243 -8.67 32.40 27.56
C LEU A 243 -7.87 31.10 27.70
N LEU A 244 -8.16 30.31 28.73
CA LEU A 244 -7.53 29.01 28.92
C LEU A 244 -7.84 28.05 27.76
N ALA A 245 -9.10 28.03 27.32
CA ALA A 245 -9.49 27.22 26.15
C ALA A 245 -8.75 27.65 24.86
N ALA A 246 -8.57 28.95 24.63
CA ALA A 246 -7.80 29.49 23.52
C ALA A 246 -6.32 29.08 23.60
N LEU A 247 -5.70 29.13 24.78
CA LEU A 247 -4.33 28.67 25.00
C LEU A 247 -4.16 27.17 24.76
N ILE A 248 -5.12 26.35 25.19
CA ILE A 248 -5.15 24.92 24.94
C ILE A 248 -5.26 24.63 23.43
N LEU A 249 -6.10 25.40 22.72
CA LEU A 249 -6.21 25.27 21.26
C LEU A 249 -4.91 25.64 20.54
N ILE A 250 -4.22 26.72 20.95
CA ILE A 250 -2.91 27.09 20.40
C ILE A 250 -1.89 25.99 20.64
N ALA A 251 -1.80 25.48 21.86
CA ALA A 251 -0.89 24.41 22.20
C ALA A 251 -1.19 23.14 21.39
N SER A 252 -2.47 22.79 21.21
CA SER A 252 -2.89 21.66 20.39
C SER A 252 -2.55 21.84 18.91
N PHE A 253 -2.69 23.06 18.38
CA PHE A 253 -2.31 23.40 17.01
C PHE A 253 -0.81 23.22 16.80
N VAL A 254 0.02 23.78 17.71
CA VAL A 254 1.48 23.64 17.66
C VAL A 254 1.89 22.16 17.74
N ALA A 255 1.29 21.39 18.64
CA ALA A 255 1.56 19.97 18.79
C ALA A 255 1.19 19.19 17.50
N LEU A 256 0.03 19.47 16.90
CA LEU A 256 -0.39 18.83 15.66
C LEU A 256 0.53 19.20 14.50
N THR A 257 0.92 20.47 14.39
CA THR A 257 1.84 20.94 13.34
C THR A 257 3.19 20.22 13.46
N ASN A 258 3.74 20.12 14.67
CA ASN A 258 4.97 19.37 14.92
C ASN A 258 4.84 17.90 14.56
N LEU A 259 3.69 17.28 14.89
CA LEU A 259 3.42 15.89 14.51
C LEU A 259 3.37 15.72 13.00
N VAL A 260 2.71 16.61 12.26
CA VAL A 260 2.66 16.61 10.80
C VAL A 260 4.06 16.75 10.20
N VAL A 261 4.88 17.69 10.70
CA VAL A 261 6.27 17.88 10.28
C VAL A 261 7.07 16.60 10.52
N LEU A 262 6.94 16.00 11.71
CA LEU A 262 7.62 14.74 12.03
C LEU A 262 7.23 13.62 11.07
N PHE A 263 5.94 13.47 10.77
CA PHE A 263 5.47 12.48 9.81
C PHE A 263 5.97 12.76 8.40
N THR A 264 6.02 14.02 7.98
CA THR A 264 6.55 14.40 6.66
C THR A 264 8.03 14.04 6.54
N VAL A 265 8.83 14.39 7.54
CA VAL A 265 10.26 14.03 7.59
C VAL A 265 10.44 12.51 7.59
N PHE A 266 9.68 11.79 8.41
CA PHE A 266 9.71 10.33 8.45
C PHE A 266 9.33 9.70 7.10
N SER A 267 8.30 10.22 6.45
CA SER A 267 7.87 9.78 5.13
C SER A 267 8.95 9.99 4.07
N GLN A 268 9.59 11.15 4.05
CA GLN A 268 10.67 11.46 3.11
C GLN A 268 11.90 10.59 3.35
N SER A 269 12.23 10.28 4.60
CA SER A 269 13.36 9.41 4.94
C SER A 269 13.20 7.96 4.47
N GLN A 270 11.96 7.53 4.17
CA GLN A 270 11.62 6.20 3.67
C GLN A 270 11.52 6.16 2.13
N GLY A 271 11.62 7.29 1.46
CA GLY A 271 11.49 7.40 0.00
C GLY A 271 12.65 6.74 -0.74
N VAL A 272 12.40 6.37 -1.99
CA VAL A 272 13.45 5.92 -2.92
C VAL A 272 14.35 7.10 -3.21
N SER A 273 15.65 6.96 -2.96
CA SER A 273 16.63 7.97 -3.36
C SER A 273 16.64 8.11 -4.89
N LEU A 274 16.51 9.33 -5.41
CA LEU A 274 16.62 9.59 -6.85
C LEU A 274 17.94 9.06 -7.42
N GLY A 275 19.02 9.05 -6.64
CA GLY A 275 20.30 8.44 -7.05
C GLY A 275 20.24 6.92 -7.27
N SER A 276 19.21 6.23 -6.78
CA SER A 276 18.98 4.81 -7.07
C SER A 276 18.33 4.59 -8.44
N LEU A 277 17.79 5.64 -9.07
CA LEU A 277 17.18 5.58 -10.39
C LEU A 277 18.21 5.52 -11.52
N ASP A 278 19.43 6.04 -11.27
CA ASP A 278 20.52 6.03 -12.26
C ASP A 278 21.19 4.66 -12.40
N ARG A 279 20.90 3.73 -11.49
CA ARG A 279 21.36 2.34 -11.61
C ARG A 279 20.28 1.55 -12.30
N PRO A 280 20.52 1.04 -13.52
CA PRO A 280 19.57 0.10 -14.12
C PRO A 280 19.41 -1.04 -13.13
N TRP A 281 18.16 -1.28 -12.72
CA TRP A 281 17.82 -2.39 -11.86
C TRP A 281 18.15 -3.68 -12.63
N ALA A 282 19.30 -4.26 -12.33
CA ALA A 282 19.76 -5.51 -12.92
C ALA A 282 19.14 -6.73 -12.22
N ALA A 283 17.84 -6.68 -11.94
CA ALA A 283 17.13 -7.91 -11.66
C ALA A 283 17.09 -8.72 -12.97
N PRO A 284 17.50 -9.98 -12.98
CA PRO A 284 17.28 -10.82 -14.16
C PRO A 284 15.78 -10.79 -14.47
N ALA A 285 15.44 -10.68 -15.76
CA ALA A 285 14.06 -10.76 -16.19
C ALA A 285 13.41 -11.99 -15.53
N PRO A 286 12.30 -11.84 -14.81
CA PRO A 286 11.69 -12.97 -14.10
C PRO A 286 11.21 -14.07 -15.06
N PHE A 287 10.97 -13.72 -16.33
CA PHE A 287 10.54 -14.66 -17.36
C PHE A 287 11.64 -14.90 -18.37
N PRO A 288 11.91 -16.15 -18.74
CA PRO A 288 12.78 -16.43 -19.86
C PRO A 288 12.18 -15.78 -21.12
N PRO A 289 13.01 -15.28 -22.06
CA PRO A 289 12.50 -14.88 -23.36
C PRO A 289 11.76 -16.08 -23.99
N PRO A 290 10.73 -15.84 -24.82
CA PRO A 290 10.06 -16.91 -25.54
C PRO A 290 11.11 -17.75 -26.25
N PRO A 291 10.94 -19.09 -26.35
CA PRO A 291 11.92 -19.96 -26.96
C PRO A 291 12.14 -19.54 -28.41
N GLY A 292 13.22 -18.80 -28.63
CA GLY A 292 13.77 -18.65 -29.99
C GLY A 292 14.36 -20.01 -30.39
N ASP A 293 14.37 -20.32 -31.68
CA ASP A 293 14.82 -21.59 -32.24
C ASP A 293 16.28 -21.95 -31.90
N ASP A 294 17.02 -21.11 -31.18
CA ASP A 294 18.38 -21.37 -30.69
C ASP A 294 18.40 -21.50 -29.17
N ALA A 295 18.27 -22.74 -28.70
CA ALA A 295 18.26 -23.11 -27.28
C ALA A 295 19.63 -22.99 -26.61
N SER A 296 20.07 -21.78 -26.26
CA SER A 296 21.06 -21.62 -25.19
C SER A 296 20.36 -21.65 -23.84
N PRO A 297 20.82 -22.41 -22.83
CA PRO A 297 20.17 -22.50 -21.53
C PRO A 297 20.12 -21.11 -20.86
N SER A 298 18.94 -20.69 -20.38
CA SER A 298 18.76 -19.42 -19.73
C SER A 298 19.69 -19.30 -18.50
N PRO A 299 20.22 -18.12 -18.19
CA PRO A 299 21.11 -17.93 -17.03
C PRO A 299 20.47 -18.31 -15.68
N VAL A 300 19.15 -18.39 -15.61
CA VAL A 300 18.41 -18.89 -14.44
C VAL A 300 18.56 -20.40 -14.29
N ARG A 301 18.44 -21.17 -15.39
CA ARG A 301 18.68 -22.62 -15.37
C ARG A 301 20.14 -22.98 -15.10
N ALA A 302 21.10 -22.17 -15.58
CA ALA A 302 22.51 -22.36 -15.29
C ALA A 302 22.84 -22.19 -13.80
N ARG A 303 22.21 -21.20 -13.12
CA ARG A 303 22.38 -21.00 -11.66
C ARG A 303 21.69 -22.08 -10.84
N GLN A 304 20.54 -22.60 -11.27
CA GLN A 304 19.86 -23.73 -10.62
C GLN A 304 20.68 -25.03 -10.74
N ALA A 305 21.27 -25.29 -11.89
CA ALA A 305 22.16 -26.43 -12.10
C ALA A 305 23.38 -26.38 -11.17
N VAL A 306 24.05 -25.23 -11.07
CA VAL A 306 25.19 -25.01 -10.16
C VAL A 306 24.79 -25.14 -8.68
N GLY A 307 23.60 -24.63 -8.30
CA GLY A 307 23.08 -24.77 -6.94
C GLY A 307 22.68 -26.20 -6.57
N ALA A 308 22.18 -26.99 -7.53
CA ALA A 308 21.81 -28.38 -7.34
C ALA A 308 23.09 -29.28 -7.23
N GLU A 309 24.10 -29.03 -8.07
CA GLU A 309 25.39 -29.76 -7.98
C GLU A 309 26.13 -29.43 -6.68
N ALA A 310 26.12 -28.19 -6.20
CA ALA A 310 26.72 -27.82 -4.92
C ALA A 310 26.03 -28.50 -3.72
N ARG A 311 24.71 -28.68 -3.76
CA ARG A 311 23.93 -29.38 -2.71
C ARG A 311 24.20 -30.90 -2.73
N MET A 312 24.33 -31.52 -3.89
CA MET A 312 24.68 -32.94 -4.00
C MET A 312 26.12 -33.22 -3.56
N ALA A 313 27.05 -32.30 -3.84
CA ALA A 313 28.44 -32.44 -3.39
C ALA A 313 28.58 -32.26 -1.86
N GLY A 314 27.69 -31.45 -1.21
CA GLY A 314 27.66 -31.29 0.23
C GLY A 314 27.09 -32.50 0.98
N ALA A 315 26.06 -33.13 0.42
CA ALA A 315 25.40 -34.29 1.04
C ALA A 315 26.24 -35.58 1.07
N GLY A 316 27.30 -35.66 0.26
CA GLY A 316 28.22 -36.79 0.23
C GLY A 316 29.35 -36.77 1.26
N ARG A 317 29.54 -35.65 2.00
CA ARG A 317 30.65 -35.53 2.98
C ARG A 317 30.28 -35.88 4.42
N ASP A 318 29.00 -36.01 4.74
CA ASP A 318 28.53 -36.33 6.12
C ASP A 318 28.29 -37.81 6.39
N ARG A 319 28.75 -38.68 5.49
CA ARG A 319 28.75 -40.16 5.70
C ARG A 319 30.15 -40.76 5.53
N ARG A 320 31.05 -40.39 6.42
CA ARG A 320 32.22 -41.21 6.77
C ARG A 320 32.64 -40.93 8.20
#